data_b6704807607764bbb85047aade5c46a9
#
_entry.id   b6704807607764bbb85047aade5c46a9
#
_cell.length_a   1.000
_cell.length_b   1.000
_cell.length_c   1.000
_cell.angle_alpha   90.00
_cell.angle_beta   90.00
_cell.angle_gamma   90.00
#
_symmetry.space_group_name_H-M   'P 1'
#
loop_
_entity.id
_entity.type
_entity.pdbx_description
1 polymer ?
#
loop_
_entity_poly.entity_id
_entity_poly.type
_entity_poly.pdbx_seq_one_letter_code
_entity_poly.pdbx_strand_id
1 'polypeptide(L)'
;LLGGKGHGLAEMAAAGLPVPPAFVVTTEACRQYLRTGEVPGLWEEVRAGMAALEGLTGKRFGLGEGKAPPLLVSVRSGAPVSMPGMMDTVLNLGLTLEGVEALARATGNPRFAWDSLRRLLAMYGEVVLGERPEVFEGMLSALKAERGVGTDAALGPEDLEELAYRYLRHLEARGTPFPLDPWAQLQGAIEAVFKSWQNPRARTYRRIYGIP
;
A
#
# COMPACT_ATOMS: atom_id res chain seq x y z
N LEU A 1 10.54 17.09 10.40
CA LEU A 1 9.72 17.12 9.18
C LEU A 1 9.61 15.75 8.49
N LEU A 2 10.70 14.96 8.49
CA LEU A 2 10.74 13.66 7.78
C LEU A 2 10.07 12.50 8.54
N GLY A 3 9.80 12.67 9.83
CA GLY A 3 9.42 11.57 10.71
C GLY A 3 10.58 10.59 10.97
N GLY A 4 10.38 9.60 11.87
CA GLY A 4 11.45 8.69 12.27
C GLY A 4 11.97 7.81 11.14
N LYS A 5 11.10 7.17 10.38
CA LYS A 5 11.48 6.29 9.26
C LYS A 5 12.15 7.07 8.12
N GLY A 6 11.61 8.25 7.77
CA GLY A 6 12.19 9.10 6.72
C GLY A 6 13.55 9.65 7.12
N HIS A 7 13.73 10.03 8.39
CA HIS A 7 15.01 10.48 8.92
C HIS A 7 16.06 9.36 8.87
N GLY A 8 15.73 8.17 9.35
CA GLY A 8 16.63 7.02 9.30
C GLY A 8 17.06 6.63 7.88
N LEU A 9 16.12 6.67 6.92
CA LEU A 9 16.46 6.43 5.50
C LEU A 9 17.43 7.51 4.97
N ALA A 10 17.21 8.78 5.31
CA ALA A 10 18.10 9.87 4.88
C ALA A 10 19.50 9.74 5.50
N GLU A 11 19.62 9.35 6.77
CA GLU A 11 20.90 9.08 7.43
C GLU A 11 21.63 7.89 6.79
N MET A 12 20.94 6.80 6.51
CA MET A 12 21.53 5.64 5.82
C MET A 12 22.02 6.00 4.42
N ALA A 13 21.24 6.76 3.66
CA ALA A 13 21.64 7.22 2.34
C ALA A 13 22.86 8.14 2.41
N ALA A 14 22.91 9.08 3.37
CA ALA A 14 24.04 9.97 3.60
C ALA A 14 25.30 9.20 4.02
N ALA A 15 25.15 8.07 4.72
CA ALA A 15 26.24 7.18 5.08
C ALA A 15 26.70 6.25 3.92
N GLY A 16 26.12 6.39 2.73
CA GLY A 16 26.46 5.58 1.55
C GLY A 16 25.91 4.16 1.58
N LEU A 17 24.95 3.86 2.48
CA LEU A 17 24.29 2.57 2.53
C LEU A 17 23.25 2.45 1.40
N PRO A 18 23.07 1.26 0.80
CA PRO A 18 22.04 1.05 -0.21
C PRO A 18 20.66 1.15 0.42
N VAL A 19 19.89 2.16 0.01
CA VAL A 19 18.49 2.34 0.40
C VAL A 19 17.61 2.33 -0.85
N PRO A 20 16.37 1.79 -0.78
CA PRO A 20 15.44 1.91 -1.88
C PRO A 20 15.15 3.37 -2.21
N PRO A 21 15.01 3.75 -3.49
CA PRO A 21 14.58 5.09 -3.86
C PRO A 21 13.23 5.41 -3.20
N ALA A 22 13.14 6.60 -2.59
CA ALA A 22 11.94 7.03 -1.87
C ALA A 22 11.81 8.55 -1.87
N PHE A 23 10.59 9.03 -1.66
CA PHE A 23 10.35 10.41 -1.25
C PHE A 23 9.47 10.43 0.00
N VAL A 24 9.45 11.55 0.69
CA VAL A 24 8.77 11.69 1.97
C VAL A 24 7.72 12.80 1.87
N VAL A 25 6.48 12.45 2.20
CA VAL A 25 5.46 13.44 2.53
C VAL A 25 5.66 13.87 3.97
N THR A 26 5.81 15.16 4.21
CA THR A 26 6.24 15.68 5.51
C THR A 26 5.16 15.56 6.59
N THR A 27 5.59 15.57 7.85
CA THR A 27 4.66 15.63 8.99
C THR A 27 3.85 16.91 9.01
N GLU A 28 4.35 18.00 8.42
CA GLU A 28 3.62 19.25 8.28
C GLU A 28 2.41 19.11 7.34
N ALA A 29 2.59 18.41 6.21
CA ALA A 29 1.48 18.09 5.31
C ALA A 29 0.39 17.28 6.04
N CYS A 30 0.78 16.30 6.85
CA CYS A 30 -0.15 15.54 7.68
C CYS A 30 -0.92 16.44 8.66
N ARG A 31 -0.24 17.33 9.37
CA ARG A 31 -0.89 18.27 10.30
C ARG A 31 -1.87 19.19 9.60
N GLN A 32 -1.49 19.72 8.44
CA GLN A 32 -2.36 20.57 7.64
C GLN A 32 -3.60 19.80 7.18
N TYR A 33 -3.42 18.60 6.62
CA TYR A 33 -4.53 17.75 6.20
C TYR A 33 -5.51 17.45 7.34
N LEU A 34 -5.01 17.11 8.52
CA LEU A 34 -5.85 16.82 9.68
C LEU A 34 -6.62 18.05 10.21
N ARG A 35 -6.12 19.26 9.94
CA ARG A 35 -6.75 20.50 10.35
C ARG A 35 -7.78 21.01 9.35
N THR A 36 -7.50 20.91 8.06
CA THR A 36 -8.27 21.56 7.00
C THR A 36 -8.96 20.58 6.04
N GLY A 37 -8.58 19.31 6.07
CA GLY A 37 -9.04 18.28 5.11
C GLY A 37 -8.29 18.27 3.79
N GLU A 38 -7.40 19.25 3.55
CA GLU A 38 -6.65 19.37 2.30
C GLU A 38 -5.27 19.99 2.52
N VAL A 39 -4.38 19.76 1.59
CA VAL A 39 -3.05 20.38 1.53
C VAL A 39 -2.83 20.87 0.11
N PRO A 40 -2.92 22.19 -0.13
CA PRO A 40 -2.71 22.75 -1.47
C PRO A 40 -1.34 22.36 -2.02
N GLY A 41 -1.30 21.93 -3.29
CA GLY A 41 -0.07 21.53 -3.98
C GLY A 41 0.46 20.12 -3.62
N LEU A 42 -0.15 19.42 -2.67
CA LEU A 42 0.33 18.11 -2.24
C LEU A 42 0.40 17.09 -3.38
N TRP A 43 -0.65 17.02 -4.19
CA TRP A 43 -0.73 15.99 -5.22
C TRP A 43 0.20 16.28 -6.39
N GLU A 44 0.47 17.54 -6.69
CA GLU A 44 1.50 17.97 -7.63
C GLU A 44 2.89 17.57 -7.15
N GLU A 45 3.22 17.77 -5.88
CA GLU A 45 4.48 17.34 -5.29
C GLU A 45 4.61 15.81 -5.24
N VAL A 46 3.54 15.09 -4.92
CA VAL A 46 3.51 13.61 -4.97
C VAL A 46 3.76 13.11 -6.39
N ARG A 47 3.16 13.73 -7.40
CA ARG A 47 3.43 13.40 -8.81
C ARG A 47 4.88 13.67 -9.20
N ALA A 48 5.46 14.78 -8.76
CA ALA A 48 6.86 15.10 -9.00
C ALA A 48 7.80 14.08 -8.30
N GLY A 49 7.51 13.70 -7.06
CA GLY A 49 8.25 12.65 -6.35
C GLY A 49 8.16 11.30 -7.06
N MET A 50 6.99 10.94 -7.58
CA MET A 50 6.83 9.70 -8.34
C MET A 50 7.60 9.74 -9.66
N ALA A 51 7.59 10.87 -10.38
CA ALA A 51 8.37 11.04 -11.59
C ALA A 51 9.88 10.86 -11.33
N ALA A 52 10.39 11.34 -10.18
CA ALA A 52 11.76 11.10 -9.78
C ALA A 52 12.03 9.59 -9.54
N LEU A 53 11.11 8.87 -8.87
CA LEU A 53 11.22 7.42 -8.70
C LEU A 53 11.20 6.67 -10.04
N GLU A 54 10.33 7.07 -10.95
CA GLU A 54 10.28 6.50 -12.30
C GLU A 54 11.61 6.69 -13.02
N GLY A 55 12.20 7.89 -12.96
CA GLY A 55 13.51 8.19 -13.53
C GLY A 55 14.63 7.35 -12.93
N LEU A 56 14.64 7.15 -11.61
CA LEU A 56 15.66 6.36 -10.91
C LEU A 56 15.53 4.85 -11.17
N THR A 57 14.33 4.34 -11.34
CA THR A 57 14.06 2.91 -11.49
C THR A 57 13.96 2.45 -12.94
N GLY A 58 13.75 3.37 -13.88
CA GLY A 58 13.45 3.05 -15.27
C GLY A 58 12.09 2.36 -15.48
N LYS A 59 11.18 2.48 -14.52
CA LYS A 59 9.84 1.87 -14.55
C LYS A 59 8.76 2.94 -14.47
N ARG A 60 7.55 2.61 -14.93
CA ARG A 60 6.40 3.50 -14.87
C ARG A 60 5.44 3.06 -13.77
N PHE A 61 4.96 4.02 -12.99
CA PHE A 61 4.04 3.75 -11.88
C PHE A 61 2.73 3.14 -12.37
N GLY A 62 2.46 1.92 -11.92
CA GLY A 62 1.26 1.16 -12.25
C GLY A 62 1.18 0.65 -13.69
N LEU A 63 2.17 0.92 -14.53
CA LEU A 63 2.17 0.55 -15.95
C LEU A 63 3.36 -0.35 -16.27
N GLY A 64 3.08 -1.52 -16.86
CA GLY A 64 4.12 -2.34 -17.48
C GLY A 64 4.41 -1.87 -18.90
N GLU A 65 5.67 -1.70 -19.26
CA GLU A 65 6.09 -1.32 -20.62
C GLU A 65 7.00 -2.42 -21.23
N GLY A 66 6.53 -3.05 -22.29
CA GLY A 66 7.27 -4.10 -22.96
C GLY A 66 7.59 -5.27 -21.99
N LYS A 67 8.86 -5.48 -21.69
CA LYS A 67 9.33 -6.49 -20.73
C LYS A 67 9.54 -5.93 -19.31
N ALA A 68 9.40 -4.62 -19.12
CA ALA A 68 9.58 -4.02 -17.82
C ALA A 68 8.32 -4.21 -16.94
N PRO A 69 8.48 -4.63 -15.67
CA PRO A 69 7.37 -4.68 -14.74
C PRO A 69 6.90 -3.27 -14.39
N PRO A 70 5.64 -3.10 -13.95
CA PRO A 70 5.20 -1.82 -13.43
C PRO A 70 6.02 -1.41 -12.20
N LEU A 71 6.23 -0.10 -12.01
CA LEU A 71 6.70 0.40 -10.74
C LEU A 71 5.58 0.27 -9.72
N LEU A 72 5.84 -0.44 -8.65
CA LEU A 72 4.97 -0.56 -7.49
C LEU A 72 5.64 0.11 -6.30
N VAL A 73 4.87 0.78 -5.48
CA VAL A 73 5.39 1.48 -4.31
C VAL A 73 4.72 1.01 -3.02
N SER A 74 5.35 1.24 -1.90
CA SER A 74 4.73 1.10 -0.58
C SER A 74 4.59 2.47 0.07
N VAL A 75 3.46 2.69 0.73
CA VAL A 75 3.24 3.83 1.62
C VAL A 75 3.44 3.37 3.05
N ARG A 76 4.29 4.09 3.79
CA ARG A 76 4.62 3.79 5.18
C ARG A 76 4.39 5.00 6.06
N SER A 77 3.86 4.77 7.25
CA SER A 77 3.83 5.79 8.28
C SER A 77 5.25 6.09 8.77
N GLY A 78 5.58 7.38 8.84
CA GLY A 78 6.89 7.88 9.26
C GLY A 78 6.89 8.51 10.66
N ALA A 79 5.91 8.24 11.52
CA ALA A 79 5.86 8.81 12.86
C ALA A 79 7.17 8.61 13.63
N PRO A 80 7.54 9.56 14.52
CA PRO A 80 8.75 9.45 15.34
C PRO A 80 8.76 8.22 16.24
N VAL A 81 7.57 7.77 16.66
CA VAL A 81 7.35 6.60 17.50
C VAL A 81 6.30 5.72 16.86
N SER A 82 6.58 4.41 16.77
CA SER A 82 5.57 3.44 16.35
C SER A 82 4.50 3.35 17.42
N MET A 83 3.25 3.56 17.03
CA MET A 83 2.12 3.60 17.94
C MET A 83 1.08 2.55 17.59
N PRO A 84 0.46 1.88 18.58
CA PRO A 84 -0.64 0.96 18.33
C PRO A 84 -1.81 1.63 17.61
N GLY A 85 -2.33 1.00 16.56
CA GLY A 85 -3.43 1.51 15.76
C GLY A 85 -3.04 2.51 14.67
N MET A 86 -1.76 2.85 14.54
CA MET A 86 -1.25 3.52 13.35
C MET A 86 -1.18 2.54 12.18
N MET A 87 -1.48 3.08 11.01
CA MET A 87 -1.25 2.37 9.77
C MET A 87 0.25 2.23 9.52
N ASP A 88 0.75 1.01 9.44
CA ASP A 88 2.17 0.79 9.27
C ASP A 88 2.60 0.85 7.80
N THR A 89 1.95 0.09 6.94
CA THR A 89 2.39 -0.05 5.55
C THR A 89 1.25 -0.52 4.65
N VAL A 90 1.15 0.03 3.43
CA VAL A 90 0.42 -0.57 2.32
C VAL A 90 1.42 -0.89 1.22
N LEU A 91 1.51 -2.16 0.85
CA LEU A 91 2.44 -2.68 -0.15
C LEU A 91 1.78 -2.76 -1.54
N ASN A 92 2.61 -2.82 -2.56
CA ASN A 92 2.22 -3.11 -3.95
C ASN A 92 1.25 -2.09 -4.57
N LEU A 93 1.22 -0.85 -4.06
CA LEU A 93 0.40 0.22 -4.64
C LEU A 93 0.80 0.47 -6.10
N GLY A 94 -0.19 0.65 -6.94
CA GLY A 94 -0.06 0.74 -8.38
C GLY A 94 -0.45 -0.55 -9.12
N LEU A 95 -0.56 -1.69 -8.41
CA LEU A 95 -0.94 -2.95 -9.04
C LEU A 95 -2.44 -2.95 -9.37
N THR A 96 -2.75 -3.31 -10.61
CA THR A 96 -4.10 -3.43 -11.16
C THR A 96 -4.26 -4.79 -11.84
N LEU A 97 -5.47 -5.10 -12.32
CA LEU A 97 -5.69 -6.34 -13.11
C LEU A 97 -4.82 -6.37 -14.37
N GLU A 98 -4.66 -5.24 -15.05
CA GLU A 98 -3.75 -5.13 -16.19
C GLU A 98 -2.28 -5.23 -15.76
N GLY A 99 -1.92 -4.55 -14.68
CA GLY A 99 -0.57 -4.57 -14.12
C GLY A 99 -0.13 -5.94 -13.63
N VAL A 100 -1.04 -6.78 -13.15
CA VAL A 100 -0.74 -8.15 -12.71
C VAL A 100 -0.24 -9.03 -13.87
N GLU A 101 -0.84 -8.90 -15.03
CA GLU A 101 -0.38 -9.64 -16.23
C GLU A 101 1.01 -9.17 -16.69
N ALA A 102 1.23 -7.85 -16.66
CA ALA A 102 2.54 -7.27 -16.99
C ALA A 102 3.62 -7.76 -15.99
N LEU A 103 3.29 -7.79 -14.71
CA LEU A 103 4.18 -8.31 -13.66
C LEU A 103 4.46 -9.80 -13.85
N ALA A 104 3.45 -10.60 -14.18
CA ALA A 104 3.60 -12.03 -14.46
C ALA A 104 4.53 -12.28 -15.64
N ARG A 105 4.35 -11.54 -16.74
CA ARG A 105 5.24 -11.66 -17.91
C ARG A 105 6.67 -11.24 -17.60
N ALA A 106 6.86 -10.13 -16.90
CA ALA A 106 8.19 -9.61 -16.58
C ALA A 106 8.98 -10.51 -15.63
N THR A 107 8.31 -11.18 -14.70
CA THR A 107 8.94 -12.05 -13.69
C THR A 107 8.98 -13.53 -14.11
N GLY A 108 8.20 -13.92 -15.11
CA GLY A 108 7.96 -15.32 -15.44
C GLY A 108 7.24 -16.09 -14.32
N ASN A 109 6.59 -15.39 -13.41
CA ASN A 109 5.97 -15.98 -12.22
C ASN A 109 4.54 -15.46 -12.01
N PRO A 110 3.54 -16.06 -12.68
CA PRO A 110 2.14 -15.68 -12.55
C PRO A 110 1.63 -15.79 -11.10
N ARG A 111 2.07 -16.84 -10.38
CA ARG A 111 1.68 -17.04 -8.98
C ARG A 111 2.11 -15.86 -8.11
N PHE A 112 3.34 -15.40 -8.25
CA PHE A 112 3.83 -14.23 -7.54
C PHE A 112 3.02 -12.97 -7.86
N ALA A 113 2.68 -12.76 -9.12
CA ALA A 113 1.91 -11.60 -9.55
C ALA A 113 0.50 -11.57 -8.94
N TRP A 114 -0.22 -12.69 -9.00
CA TRP A 114 -1.56 -12.80 -8.42
C TRP A 114 -1.54 -12.77 -6.89
N ASP A 115 -0.55 -13.37 -6.23
CA ASP A 115 -0.40 -13.26 -4.77
C ASP A 115 -0.10 -11.81 -4.35
N SER A 116 0.65 -11.07 -5.15
CA SER A 116 0.92 -9.65 -4.91
C SER A 116 -0.35 -8.82 -4.99
N LEU A 117 -1.22 -9.05 -5.98
CA LEU A 117 -2.51 -8.37 -6.09
C LEU A 117 -3.44 -8.76 -4.94
N ARG A 118 -3.57 -10.05 -4.65
CA ARG A 118 -4.39 -10.54 -3.53
C ARG A 118 -4.00 -9.85 -2.21
N ARG A 119 -2.71 -9.76 -1.93
CA ARG A 119 -2.20 -9.11 -0.72
C ARG A 119 -2.50 -7.62 -0.69
N LEU A 120 -2.34 -6.93 -1.83
CA LEU A 120 -2.73 -5.53 -1.93
C LEU A 120 -4.23 -5.36 -1.66
N LEU A 121 -5.10 -6.18 -2.26
CA LEU A 121 -6.55 -6.10 -2.07
C LEU A 121 -6.95 -6.29 -0.61
N ALA A 122 -6.39 -7.29 0.08
CA ALA A 122 -6.67 -7.52 1.50
C ALA A 122 -6.18 -6.35 2.36
N MET A 123 -4.94 -5.94 2.18
CA MET A 123 -4.33 -4.87 2.98
C MET A 123 -5.00 -3.51 2.72
N TYR A 124 -5.27 -3.17 1.47
CA TYR A 124 -5.97 -1.94 1.11
C TYR A 124 -7.43 -1.96 1.60
N GLY A 125 -8.08 -3.10 1.45
CA GLY A 125 -9.44 -3.31 1.93
C GLY A 125 -9.56 -3.11 3.44
N GLU A 126 -8.62 -3.65 4.20
CA GLU A 126 -8.56 -3.48 5.65
C GLU A 126 -8.23 -2.03 6.04
N VAL A 127 -7.10 -1.54 5.56
CA VAL A 127 -6.47 -0.32 6.07
C VAL A 127 -7.11 0.95 5.50
N VAL A 128 -7.46 0.96 4.22
CA VAL A 128 -8.00 2.14 3.53
C VAL A 128 -9.52 2.10 3.47
N LEU A 129 -10.10 0.94 3.14
CA LEU A 129 -11.55 0.80 2.94
C LEU A 129 -12.30 0.38 4.20
N GLY A 130 -11.59 0.04 5.28
CA GLY A 130 -12.18 -0.24 6.60
C GLY A 130 -12.91 -1.60 6.67
N GLU A 131 -12.51 -2.59 5.87
CA GLU A 131 -13.00 -3.94 6.02
C GLU A 131 -12.30 -4.67 7.17
N ARG A 132 -12.94 -5.66 7.74
CA ARG A 132 -12.36 -6.48 8.79
C ARG A 132 -11.41 -7.52 8.19
N PRO A 133 -10.20 -7.71 8.75
CA PRO A 133 -9.22 -8.67 8.22
C PRO A 133 -9.77 -10.09 8.17
N GLU A 134 -10.63 -10.48 9.11
CA GLU A 134 -11.22 -11.82 9.18
C GLU A 134 -12.06 -12.19 7.95
N VAL A 135 -12.56 -11.19 7.22
CA VAL A 135 -13.33 -11.40 5.99
C VAL A 135 -12.42 -11.95 4.89
N PHE A 136 -11.26 -11.34 4.70
CA PHE A 136 -10.28 -11.79 3.70
C PHE A 136 -9.63 -13.12 4.10
N GLU A 137 -9.30 -13.28 5.36
CA GLU A 137 -8.76 -14.53 5.92
C GLU A 137 -9.78 -15.67 5.78
N GLY A 138 -11.05 -15.39 6.00
CA GLY A 138 -12.13 -16.36 5.82
C GLY A 138 -12.28 -16.84 4.38
N MET A 139 -12.22 -15.92 3.41
CA MET A 139 -12.27 -16.28 1.98
C MET A 139 -11.05 -17.09 1.55
N LEU A 140 -9.85 -16.76 2.04
CA LEU A 140 -8.64 -17.53 1.79
C LEU A 140 -8.74 -18.93 2.38
N SER A 141 -9.21 -19.05 3.61
CA SER A 141 -9.40 -20.34 4.28
C SER A 141 -10.43 -21.20 3.59
N ALA A 142 -11.52 -20.60 3.12
CA ALA A 142 -12.55 -21.31 2.36
C ALA A 142 -12.00 -21.86 1.04
N LEU A 143 -11.22 -21.04 0.29
CA LEU A 143 -10.63 -21.51 -0.95
C LEU A 143 -9.62 -22.64 -0.71
N LYS A 144 -8.80 -22.57 0.34
CA LYS A 144 -7.89 -23.67 0.71
C LYS A 144 -8.66 -24.96 1.00
N ALA A 145 -9.75 -24.87 1.72
CA ALA A 145 -10.62 -26.03 1.99
C ALA A 145 -11.23 -26.60 0.70
N GLU A 146 -11.74 -25.75 -0.20
CA GLU A 146 -12.27 -26.17 -1.51
C GLU A 146 -11.22 -26.89 -2.37
N ARG A 147 -9.96 -26.51 -2.27
CA ARG A 147 -8.83 -27.11 -3.01
C ARG A 147 -8.18 -28.28 -2.27
N GLY A 148 -8.56 -28.53 -1.02
CA GLY A 148 -7.96 -29.59 -0.19
C GLY A 148 -6.50 -29.32 0.19
N VAL A 149 -6.08 -28.06 0.29
CA VAL A 149 -4.71 -27.66 0.62
C VAL A 149 -4.61 -27.00 1.99
N GLY A 150 -3.49 -27.21 2.68
CA GLY A 150 -3.29 -26.73 4.06
C GLY A 150 -2.54 -25.39 4.15
N THR A 151 -1.83 -24.98 3.09
CA THR A 151 -0.98 -23.78 3.11
C THR A 151 -1.26 -22.87 1.93
N ASP A 152 -1.02 -21.57 2.10
CA ASP A 152 -1.15 -20.59 1.02
C ASP A 152 -0.19 -20.88 -0.14
N ALA A 153 0.99 -21.45 0.19
CA ALA A 153 2.00 -21.79 -0.79
C ALA A 153 1.56 -22.90 -1.77
N ALA A 154 0.57 -23.68 -1.38
CA ALA A 154 0.02 -24.76 -2.20
C ALA A 154 -1.03 -24.28 -3.21
N LEU A 155 -1.52 -23.04 -3.10
CA LEU A 155 -2.43 -22.42 -4.07
C LEU A 155 -1.68 -22.04 -5.34
N GLY A 156 -2.23 -22.42 -6.49
CA GLY A 156 -1.71 -22.06 -7.80
C GLY A 156 -2.08 -20.63 -8.24
N PRO A 157 -1.57 -20.19 -9.40
CA PRO A 157 -1.89 -18.85 -9.92
C PRO A 157 -3.38 -18.67 -10.20
N GLU A 158 -4.07 -19.68 -10.71
CA GLU A 158 -5.52 -19.64 -10.99
C GLU A 158 -6.35 -19.53 -9.70
N ASP A 159 -5.90 -20.19 -8.62
CA ASP A 159 -6.56 -20.09 -7.31
C ASP A 159 -6.40 -18.67 -6.73
N LEU A 160 -5.23 -18.10 -6.86
CA LEU A 160 -4.96 -16.74 -6.37
C LEU A 160 -5.66 -15.67 -7.21
N GLU A 161 -5.80 -15.89 -8.52
CA GLU A 161 -6.63 -15.07 -9.40
C GLU A 161 -8.09 -15.12 -8.96
N GLU A 162 -8.63 -16.31 -8.76
CA GLU A 162 -10.01 -16.49 -8.27
C GLU A 162 -10.22 -15.77 -6.94
N LEU A 163 -9.27 -15.90 -6.01
CA LEU A 163 -9.34 -15.25 -4.70
C LEU A 163 -9.32 -13.73 -4.83
N ALA A 164 -8.47 -13.18 -5.71
CA ALA A 164 -8.43 -11.74 -5.99
C ALA A 164 -9.79 -11.24 -6.50
N TYR A 165 -10.42 -11.96 -7.41
CA TYR A 165 -11.75 -11.61 -7.89
C TYR A 165 -12.84 -11.75 -6.80
N ARG A 166 -12.74 -12.72 -5.88
CA ARG A 166 -13.65 -12.83 -4.73
C ARG A 166 -13.51 -11.58 -3.83
N TYR A 167 -12.30 -11.10 -3.57
CA TYR A 167 -12.05 -9.88 -2.80
C TYR A 167 -12.63 -8.65 -3.49
N LEU A 168 -12.39 -8.49 -4.79
CA LEU A 168 -12.91 -7.35 -5.57
C LEU A 168 -14.44 -7.30 -5.54
N ARG A 169 -15.11 -8.43 -5.80
CA ARG A 169 -16.57 -8.50 -5.74
C ARG A 169 -17.13 -8.21 -4.35
N HIS A 170 -16.46 -8.69 -3.30
CA HIS A 170 -16.86 -8.39 -1.94
C HIS A 170 -16.79 -6.89 -1.63
N LEU A 171 -15.68 -6.24 -1.97
CA LEU A 171 -15.50 -4.81 -1.75
C LEU A 171 -16.50 -3.97 -2.55
N GLU A 172 -16.80 -4.36 -3.78
CA GLU A 172 -17.81 -3.73 -4.62
C GLU A 172 -19.22 -3.88 -4.02
N ALA A 173 -19.59 -5.08 -3.63
CA ALA A 173 -20.89 -5.37 -3.00
C ALA A 173 -21.08 -4.61 -1.67
N ARG A 174 -19.99 -4.35 -0.96
CA ARG A 174 -19.99 -3.55 0.27
C ARG A 174 -20.17 -2.05 0.00
N GLY A 175 -20.06 -1.60 -1.24
CA GLY A 175 -20.09 -0.19 -1.62
C GLY A 175 -18.76 0.56 -1.41
N THR A 176 -17.68 -0.18 -1.24
CA THR A 176 -16.31 0.34 -1.12
C THR A 176 -15.40 -0.31 -2.16
N PRO A 177 -15.61 -0.04 -3.46
CA PRO A 177 -14.84 -0.68 -4.52
C PRO A 177 -13.36 -0.34 -4.42
N PHE A 178 -12.53 -1.33 -4.74
CA PHE A 178 -11.09 -1.12 -4.85
C PHE A 178 -10.77 -0.22 -6.06
N PRO A 179 -9.96 0.83 -5.90
CA PRO A 179 -9.61 1.72 -7.00
C PRO A 179 -8.75 1.01 -8.05
N LEU A 180 -9.18 1.02 -9.31
CA LEU A 180 -8.43 0.44 -10.42
C LEU A 180 -7.41 1.43 -11.02
N ASP A 181 -7.51 2.71 -10.68
CA ASP A 181 -6.49 3.71 -11.03
C ASP A 181 -5.36 3.72 -10.00
N PRO A 182 -4.08 3.52 -10.41
CA PRO A 182 -2.93 3.55 -9.51
C PRO A 182 -2.82 4.83 -8.68
N TRP A 183 -3.14 5.98 -9.25
CA TRP A 183 -3.07 7.26 -8.54
C TRP A 183 -4.16 7.40 -7.47
N ALA A 184 -5.35 6.90 -7.74
CA ALA A 184 -6.43 6.84 -6.75
C ALA A 184 -6.06 5.91 -5.58
N GLN A 185 -5.40 4.78 -5.85
CA GLN A 185 -4.87 3.88 -4.82
C GLN A 185 -3.85 4.61 -3.94
N LEU A 186 -2.90 5.30 -4.54
CA LEU A 186 -1.84 6.03 -3.84
C LEU A 186 -2.42 7.15 -2.98
N GLN A 187 -3.34 7.94 -3.52
CA GLN A 187 -4.03 8.99 -2.78
C GLN A 187 -4.78 8.43 -1.57
N GLY A 188 -5.58 7.39 -1.76
CA GLY A 188 -6.31 6.74 -0.66
C GLY A 188 -5.39 6.22 0.43
N ALA A 189 -4.25 5.64 0.09
CA ALA A 189 -3.26 5.14 1.04
C ALA A 189 -2.59 6.29 1.83
N ILE A 190 -2.20 7.37 1.18
CA ILE A 190 -1.60 8.54 1.84
C ILE A 190 -2.59 9.18 2.81
N GLU A 191 -3.84 9.39 2.38
CA GLU A 191 -4.90 9.95 3.24
C GLU A 191 -5.23 9.03 4.42
N ALA A 192 -5.21 7.71 4.22
CA ALA A 192 -5.41 6.75 5.30
C ALA A 192 -4.28 6.81 6.34
N VAL A 193 -3.03 7.00 5.91
CA VAL A 193 -1.91 7.25 6.84
C VAL A 193 -2.15 8.51 7.65
N PHE A 194 -2.53 9.63 7.01
CA PHE A 194 -2.84 10.86 7.73
C PHE A 194 -3.96 10.66 8.76
N LYS A 195 -5.07 10.04 8.35
CA LYS A 195 -6.21 9.78 9.24
C LYS A 195 -5.87 8.84 10.39
N SER A 196 -4.95 7.90 10.20
CA SER A 196 -4.54 6.94 11.23
C SER A 196 -3.93 7.61 12.45
N TRP A 197 -3.36 8.81 12.30
CA TRP A 197 -2.87 9.64 13.39
C TRP A 197 -3.97 10.01 14.39
N GLN A 198 -5.22 10.10 13.93
CA GLN A 198 -6.40 10.41 14.75
C GLN A 198 -7.13 9.17 15.28
N ASN A 199 -6.64 7.98 15.01
CA ASN A 199 -7.20 6.75 15.54
C ASN A 199 -7.30 6.82 17.08
N PRO A 200 -8.37 6.29 17.70
CA PRO A 200 -8.53 6.32 19.16
C PRO A 200 -7.34 5.72 19.92
N ARG A 201 -6.78 4.62 19.43
CA ARG A 201 -5.59 3.99 20.03
C ARG A 201 -4.35 4.89 19.94
N ALA A 202 -4.11 5.49 18.78
CA ALA A 202 -2.99 6.42 18.57
C ALA A 202 -3.13 7.67 19.44
N ARG A 203 -4.34 8.24 19.53
CA ARG A 203 -4.64 9.39 20.40
C ARG A 203 -4.42 9.07 21.87
N THR A 204 -4.88 7.91 22.34
CA THR A 204 -4.69 7.47 23.73
C THR A 204 -3.21 7.27 24.04
N TYR A 205 -2.47 6.59 23.16
CA TYR A 205 -1.04 6.38 23.31
C TYR A 205 -0.28 7.71 23.40
N ARG A 206 -0.54 8.66 22.47
CA ARG A 206 0.10 9.98 22.48
C ARG A 206 -0.17 10.73 23.78
N ARG A 207 -1.42 10.69 24.27
CA ARG A 207 -1.77 11.32 25.55
C ARG A 207 -1.00 10.73 26.73
N ILE A 208 -0.84 9.39 26.78
CA ILE A 208 -0.12 8.71 27.85
C ILE A 208 1.38 9.06 27.85
N TYR A 209 1.97 9.14 26.66
CA TYR A 209 3.42 9.35 26.50
C TYR A 209 3.82 10.80 26.18
N GLY A 210 2.89 11.75 26.27
CA GLY A 210 3.19 13.17 26.05
C GLY A 210 3.65 13.50 24.63
N ILE A 211 3.21 12.73 23.63
CA ILE A 211 3.55 12.94 22.21
C ILE A 211 2.54 13.93 21.62
N PRO A 212 2.98 15.09 21.06
CA PRO A 212 2.10 16.13 20.54
C PRO A 212 1.30 15.72 19.30
#